data_9f96cc72f4ba6a9654596dd7b3fad76d
#
_entry.id   9f96cc72f4ba6a9654596dd7b3fad76d
#
_cell.length_a   1.000
_cell.length_b   1.000
_cell.length_c   1.000
_cell.angle_alpha   90.00
_cell.angle_beta   90.00
_cell.angle_gamma   90.00
#
_symmetry.space_group_name_H-M   'P 1'
#
loop_
_entity.id
_entity.type
_entity.pdbx_description
1 polymer ?
#
loop_
_entity_poly.entity_id
_entity_poly.type
_entity_poly.pdbx_seq_one_letter_code
_entity_poly.pdbx_strand_id
1 'polypeptide(L)'
;HLWIRRQRQMCIRDRGNWGSLDDPKSFAAMRYTECRLSAYAQSLLDESALGTVDWIPNFDGTLIEPKFLPDRLPNVLLNGASGIAVGMATDIPPHNLKEIVNGVISLIDSPKLSNKELMKDISAPDYPTSAQIMNSEDEVLEIYETGRGAITLRSTFDVEDGNIVINSLPYQVSSMKAIEQIAAQIDSKKLSMIEDIRDEGDEHNPVRIVIVPRSNRVDKDALMSHLFATTELQKNTRVNMNAIGLDGKPKVFDLKGILKEWIKFRTETVKRRIQHRLDWVDDRLHILKGLLIAYLNLDEIINIIRNEDDPKKTLMKKFKLSDLQANAILDIRLRQLAKLEEISIKTEQEDLASEKKELEAYLKSSSRLKTLIKKELKADSEEYGCLLYTSPSPRDV
;
A
#
# COMPACT_ATOMS: atom_id res chain seq x y z
N HIS A 1 -12.23 5.19 -5.38
CA HIS A 1 -13.57 5.79 -5.27
C HIS A 1 -14.59 4.72 -4.96
N LEU A 2 -15.13 4.73 -3.75
CA LEU A 2 -16.23 3.88 -3.33
C LEU A 2 -17.50 4.36 -4.03
N TRP A 3 -18.11 3.48 -4.81
CA TRP A 3 -19.38 3.77 -5.45
C TRP A 3 -20.51 3.22 -4.63
N ILE A 4 -21.33 4.13 -4.12
CA ILE A 4 -22.55 3.78 -3.41
C ILE A 4 -23.64 3.58 -4.44
N ARG A 5 -24.19 2.36 -4.49
CA ARG A 5 -25.34 2.06 -5.34
C ARG A 5 -26.58 2.63 -4.70
N ARG A 6 -27.13 3.70 -5.25
CA ARG A 6 -28.46 4.22 -4.86
C ARG A 6 -29.53 3.26 -5.36
N GLN A 7 -30.08 2.45 -4.51
CA GLN A 7 -31.34 1.78 -4.82
C GLN A 7 -32.51 2.73 -4.49
N ARG A 8 -33.53 2.74 -5.36
CA ARG A 8 -34.69 3.64 -5.24
C ARG A 8 -35.58 3.35 -4.03
N GLN A 9 -35.33 2.34 -3.24
CA GLN A 9 -36.14 1.93 -2.11
C GLN A 9 -35.36 1.94 -0.82
N MET A 10 -35.94 2.61 0.18
CA MET A 10 -35.59 2.65 1.60
C MET A 10 -34.20 3.21 1.96
N CYS A 11 -34.21 3.97 3.03
CA CYS A 11 -33.11 4.54 3.81
C CYS A 11 -31.75 4.60 3.11
N ILE A 12 -31.56 5.67 2.35
CA ILE A 12 -30.32 5.99 1.63
C ILE A 12 -29.10 6.06 2.59
N ARG A 13 -29.36 6.33 3.87
CA ARG A 13 -28.31 6.45 4.89
C ARG A 13 -27.51 5.17 5.12
N ASP A 14 -28.15 4.03 5.03
CA ASP A 14 -27.54 2.74 5.39
C ASP A 14 -26.92 2.02 4.19
N ARG A 15 -27.12 2.57 2.99
CA ARG A 15 -26.65 1.94 1.76
C ARG A 15 -25.40 2.60 1.23
N GLY A 16 -24.33 1.80 1.20
CA GLY A 16 -23.02 2.25 0.79
C GLY A 16 -22.28 3.06 1.84
N ASN A 17 -22.74 3.00 3.08
CA ASN A 17 -21.97 3.49 4.21
C ASN A 17 -20.81 2.53 4.49
N TRP A 18 -19.62 3.04 4.56
CA TRP A 18 -18.37 2.31 4.85
C TRP A 18 -17.85 2.62 6.25
N GLY A 19 -18.65 3.27 7.07
CA GLY A 19 -18.26 3.85 8.34
C GLY A 19 -17.72 5.27 8.17
N SER A 20 -17.61 5.97 9.27
CA SER A 20 -17.10 7.34 9.36
C SER A 20 -16.16 7.48 10.56
N LEU A 21 -15.49 8.62 10.70
CA LEU A 21 -14.59 8.85 11.83
C LEU A 21 -15.34 8.93 13.16
N ASP A 22 -16.57 9.42 13.15
CA ASP A 22 -17.47 9.50 14.30
C ASP A 22 -18.12 8.16 14.64
N ASP A 23 -18.38 7.31 13.63
CA ASP A 23 -18.93 5.97 13.80
C ASP A 23 -18.25 4.94 12.89
N PRO A 24 -17.06 4.46 13.27
CA PRO A 24 -16.27 3.56 12.43
C PRO A 24 -16.85 2.14 12.30
N LYS A 25 -17.85 1.79 13.11
CA LYS A 25 -18.46 0.45 13.11
C LYS A 25 -19.79 0.37 12.41
N SER A 26 -20.42 1.50 12.10
CA SER A 26 -21.70 1.56 11.39
C SER A 26 -21.46 1.56 9.88
N PHE A 27 -21.46 0.39 9.28
CA PHE A 27 -21.32 0.23 7.84
C PHE A 27 -22.46 -0.59 7.24
N ALA A 28 -22.76 -0.33 5.97
CA ALA A 28 -23.81 -1.02 5.25
C ALA A 28 -23.43 -2.47 4.91
N ALA A 29 -24.44 -3.33 4.73
CA ALA A 29 -24.21 -4.68 4.24
C ALA A 29 -23.57 -4.67 2.85
N MET A 30 -22.60 -5.54 2.60
CA MET A 30 -21.80 -5.60 1.37
C MET A 30 -22.63 -5.64 0.07
N ARG A 31 -23.84 -6.25 0.11
CA ARG A 31 -24.75 -6.30 -1.04
C ARG A 31 -25.25 -4.95 -1.52
N TYR A 32 -25.08 -3.89 -0.75
CA TYR A 32 -25.49 -2.52 -1.09
C TYR A 32 -24.35 -1.63 -1.52
N THR A 33 -23.14 -2.16 -1.53
CA THR A 33 -21.94 -1.40 -1.84
C THR A 33 -21.28 -1.91 -3.10
N GLU A 34 -20.70 -1.00 -3.88
CA GLU A 34 -19.85 -1.28 -5.02
C GLU A 34 -18.53 -0.55 -4.81
N CYS A 35 -17.42 -1.18 -5.18
CA CYS A 35 -16.12 -0.53 -5.11
C CYS A 35 -15.47 -0.49 -6.49
N ARG A 36 -14.63 0.51 -6.70
CA ARG A 36 -13.68 0.61 -7.82
C ARG A 36 -12.28 0.75 -7.25
N LEU A 37 -11.30 0.25 -7.97
CA LEU A 37 -9.92 0.45 -7.59
C LEU A 37 -9.59 1.94 -7.59
N SER A 38 -9.03 2.43 -6.50
CA SER A 38 -8.38 3.73 -6.45
C SER A 38 -7.05 3.66 -7.21
N ALA A 39 -6.42 4.81 -7.52
CA ALA A 39 -5.09 4.82 -8.11
C ALA A 39 -4.08 4.04 -7.25
N TYR A 40 -4.15 4.22 -5.94
CA TYR A 40 -3.31 3.46 -5.01
C TYR A 40 -3.58 1.94 -5.06
N ALA A 41 -4.85 1.51 -5.07
CA ALA A 41 -5.19 0.10 -5.17
C ALA A 41 -4.78 -0.50 -6.52
N GLN A 42 -4.81 0.29 -7.61
CA GLN A 42 -4.32 -0.13 -8.91
C GLN A 42 -2.83 -0.43 -8.87
N SER A 43 -2.03 0.35 -8.14
CA SER A 43 -0.58 0.14 -8.01
C SER A 43 -0.20 -1.22 -7.38
N LEU A 44 -1.11 -1.85 -6.62
CA LEU A 44 -0.92 -3.20 -6.08
C LEU A 44 -1.01 -4.29 -7.16
N LEU A 45 -1.68 -4.01 -8.28
CA LEU A 45 -1.97 -4.98 -9.34
C LEU A 45 -1.12 -4.77 -10.60
N ASP A 46 -0.61 -3.56 -10.83
CA ASP A 46 0.05 -3.15 -12.08
C ASP A 46 1.21 -4.07 -12.50
N GLU A 47 1.95 -4.59 -11.53
CA GLU A 47 3.08 -5.46 -11.81
C GLU A 47 2.70 -6.94 -11.95
N SER A 48 1.44 -7.34 -11.69
CA SER A 48 1.03 -8.75 -11.66
C SER A 48 1.20 -9.47 -13.00
N ALA A 49 1.00 -8.74 -14.11
CA ALA A 49 1.16 -9.27 -15.48
C ALA A 49 2.62 -9.30 -15.96
N LEU A 50 3.58 -8.83 -15.14
CA LEU A 50 4.98 -8.67 -15.51
C LEU A 50 5.88 -9.82 -15.01
N GLY A 51 5.34 -11.02 -14.87
CA GLY A 51 6.09 -12.20 -14.42
C GLY A 51 6.48 -12.17 -12.93
N THR A 52 5.92 -11.26 -12.14
CA THR A 52 6.29 -11.02 -10.74
C THR A 52 5.62 -11.98 -9.77
N VAL A 53 4.49 -12.57 -10.14
CA VAL A 53 3.65 -13.40 -9.27
C VAL A 53 3.61 -14.85 -9.74
N ASP A 54 3.37 -15.76 -8.79
CA ASP A 54 3.01 -17.14 -9.07
C ASP A 54 1.49 -17.23 -9.08
N TRP A 55 0.94 -17.82 -10.13
CA TRP A 55 -0.50 -18.00 -10.30
C TRP A 55 -0.92 -19.34 -9.73
N ILE A 56 -1.97 -19.34 -8.94
CA ILE A 56 -2.58 -20.54 -8.35
C ILE A 56 -4.06 -20.61 -8.71
N PRO A 57 -4.68 -21.80 -8.75
CA PRO A 57 -6.12 -21.90 -8.87
C PRO A 57 -6.82 -21.19 -7.71
N ASN A 58 -7.94 -20.51 -8.00
CA ASN A 58 -8.83 -19.97 -6.98
C ASN A 58 -9.55 -21.09 -6.23
N PHE A 59 -10.40 -20.73 -5.25
CA PHE A 59 -11.07 -21.70 -4.37
C PHE A 59 -11.85 -22.79 -5.12
N ASP A 60 -12.53 -22.47 -6.20
CA ASP A 60 -13.34 -23.43 -7.01
C ASP A 60 -12.57 -24.00 -8.21
N GLY A 61 -11.34 -23.57 -8.45
CA GLY A 61 -10.48 -24.01 -9.55
C GLY A 61 -10.91 -23.53 -10.93
N THR A 62 -11.89 -22.64 -11.02
CA THR A 62 -12.39 -22.12 -12.30
C THR A 62 -11.54 -21.01 -12.90
N LEU A 63 -10.83 -20.27 -12.04
CA LEU A 63 -9.96 -19.15 -12.40
C LEU A 63 -8.59 -19.31 -11.75
N ILE A 64 -7.66 -18.44 -12.12
CA ILE A 64 -6.36 -18.34 -11.47
C ILE A 64 -6.26 -16.99 -10.76
N GLU A 65 -5.56 -17.00 -9.65
CA GLU A 65 -5.29 -15.80 -8.84
C GLU A 65 -3.81 -15.72 -8.45
N PRO A 66 -3.25 -14.54 -8.21
CA PRO A 66 -1.87 -14.42 -7.74
C PRO A 66 -1.76 -14.95 -6.32
N LYS A 67 -0.77 -15.81 -6.07
CA LYS A 67 -0.48 -16.34 -4.73
C LYS A 67 -0.19 -15.21 -3.72
N PHE A 68 0.54 -14.18 -4.14
CA PHE A 68 0.82 -12.95 -3.42
C PHE A 68 0.79 -11.78 -4.40
N LEU A 69 0.33 -10.62 -3.95
CA LEU A 69 0.42 -9.39 -4.74
C LEU A 69 1.87 -8.90 -4.79
N PRO A 70 2.31 -8.29 -5.90
CA PRO A 70 3.68 -7.77 -6.06
C PRO A 70 3.81 -6.39 -5.42
N ASP A 71 3.56 -6.29 -4.12
CA ASP A 71 3.49 -5.03 -3.37
C ASP A 71 4.69 -4.11 -3.61
N ARG A 72 4.40 -2.90 -4.09
CA ARG A 72 5.41 -1.85 -4.28
C ARG A 72 5.80 -1.16 -2.98
N LEU A 73 4.92 -1.20 -1.98
CA LEU A 73 5.04 -0.58 -0.67
C LEU A 73 4.75 -1.60 0.44
N PRO A 74 5.31 -1.47 1.65
CA PRO A 74 5.08 -2.42 2.74
C PRO A 74 3.68 -2.24 3.38
N ASN A 75 2.64 -2.62 2.65
CA ASN A 75 1.24 -2.38 3.00
C ASN A 75 0.81 -2.94 4.36
N VAL A 76 1.46 -3.98 4.86
CA VAL A 76 1.21 -4.52 6.20
C VAL A 76 1.50 -3.50 7.31
N LEU A 77 2.49 -2.61 7.11
CA LEU A 77 2.78 -1.52 8.03
C LEU A 77 1.96 -0.26 7.74
N LEU A 78 1.67 0.02 6.46
CA LEU A 78 0.92 1.22 6.07
C LEU A 78 -0.54 1.16 6.52
N ASN A 79 -1.20 0.04 6.24
CA ASN A 79 -2.61 -0.16 6.59
C ASN A 79 -2.80 -0.76 7.99
N GLY A 80 -1.73 -1.31 8.56
CA GLY A 80 -1.86 -2.17 9.71
C GLY A 80 -2.55 -3.49 9.37
N ALA A 81 -2.60 -4.38 10.34
CA ALA A 81 -3.32 -5.65 10.22
C ALA A 81 -3.84 -6.08 11.59
N SER A 82 -5.11 -6.47 11.67
CA SER A 82 -5.69 -7.05 12.88
C SER A 82 -6.46 -8.31 12.51
N GLY A 83 -6.24 -9.37 13.28
CA GLY A 83 -6.92 -10.63 13.07
C GLY A 83 -6.64 -11.66 14.16
N ILE A 84 -7.57 -12.58 14.32
CA ILE A 84 -7.50 -13.66 15.31
C ILE A 84 -7.61 -14.98 14.55
N ALA A 85 -6.57 -15.79 14.65
CA ALA A 85 -6.56 -17.16 14.15
C ALA A 85 -6.49 -18.15 15.32
N VAL A 86 -6.65 -19.43 15.01
CA VAL A 86 -6.50 -20.47 16.04
C VAL A 86 -5.03 -20.54 16.48
N GLY A 87 -4.78 -20.25 17.74
CA GLY A 87 -3.46 -20.28 18.34
C GLY A 87 -2.59 -19.04 18.15
N MET A 88 -3.04 -18.03 17.37
CA MET A 88 -2.28 -16.80 17.18
C MET A 88 -3.18 -15.60 16.89
N ALA A 89 -2.73 -14.41 17.25
CA ALA A 89 -3.37 -13.15 16.91
C ALA A 89 -2.33 -12.19 16.33
N THR A 90 -2.80 -11.27 15.49
CA THR A 90 -2.01 -10.21 14.87
C THR A 90 -2.69 -8.88 15.16
N ASP A 91 -1.91 -7.90 15.60
CA ASP A 91 -2.34 -6.51 15.78
C ASP A 91 -1.16 -5.61 15.40
N ILE A 92 -0.99 -5.37 14.11
CA ILE A 92 0.06 -4.49 13.56
C ILE A 92 -0.54 -3.11 13.40
N PRO A 93 0.00 -2.07 14.04
CA PRO A 93 -0.52 -0.72 13.91
C PRO A 93 -0.19 -0.12 12.53
N PRO A 94 -1.04 0.77 12.01
CA PRO A 94 -0.75 1.52 10.79
C PRO A 94 0.35 2.56 11.01
N HIS A 95 1.05 2.92 9.92
CA HIS A 95 2.15 3.89 9.93
C HIS A 95 2.06 4.82 8.73
N ASN A 96 2.70 5.97 8.84
CA ASN A 96 2.75 6.94 7.76
C ASN A 96 3.63 6.47 6.58
N LEU A 97 3.13 6.68 5.36
CA LEU A 97 3.83 6.26 4.14
C LEU A 97 5.21 6.91 3.99
N LYS A 98 5.31 8.23 4.25
CA LYS A 98 6.59 8.96 4.09
C LYS A 98 7.62 8.46 5.09
N GLU A 99 7.23 8.25 6.33
CA GLU A 99 8.10 7.72 7.38
C GLU A 99 8.58 6.31 7.05
N ILE A 100 7.68 5.42 6.67
CA ILE A 100 8.02 4.05 6.30
C ILE A 100 8.95 4.01 5.09
N VAL A 101 8.70 4.81 4.06
CA VAL A 101 9.59 4.87 2.88
C VAL A 101 10.96 5.39 3.25
N ASN A 102 11.07 6.42 4.10
CA ASN A 102 12.34 6.93 4.58
C ASN A 102 13.11 5.85 5.37
N GLY A 103 12.45 5.17 6.30
CA GLY A 103 13.04 4.08 7.07
C GLY A 103 13.50 2.90 6.19
N VAL A 104 12.72 2.53 5.16
CA VAL A 104 13.13 1.51 4.17
C VAL A 104 14.37 1.95 3.41
N ILE A 105 14.43 3.21 2.94
CA ILE A 105 15.59 3.75 2.22
C ILE A 105 16.83 3.74 3.11
N SER A 106 16.71 4.21 4.36
CA SER A 106 17.79 4.19 5.36
C SER A 106 18.29 2.76 5.61
N LEU A 107 17.39 1.79 5.68
CA LEU A 107 17.75 0.39 5.90
C LEU A 107 18.38 -0.28 4.65
N ILE A 108 18.02 0.14 3.44
CA ILE A 108 18.67 -0.30 2.19
C ILE A 108 20.11 0.23 2.15
N ASP A 109 20.33 1.47 2.57
CA ASP A 109 21.66 2.09 2.59
C ASP A 109 22.55 1.55 3.73
N SER A 110 21.94 1.32 4.88
CA SER A 110 22.63 0.84 6.09
C SER A 110 21.92 -0.37 6.72
N PRO A 111 22.13 -1.60 6.22
CA PRO A 111 21.40 -2.80 6.68
C PRO A 111 21.60 -3.17 8.16
N LYS A 112 22.57 -2.54 8.83
CA LYS A 112 22.90 -2.78 10.24
C LYS A 112 22.19 -1.82 11.20
N LEU A 113 21.45 -0.82 10.73
CA LEU A 113 20.71 0.12 11.60
C LEU A 113 19.95 -0.63 12.69
N SER A 114 19.95 -0.09 13.90
CA SER A 114 19.12 -0.55 15.02
C SER A 114 17.69 -0.01 14.90
N ASN A 115 16.75 -0.56 15.68
CA ASN A 115 15.39 -0.02 15.74
C ASN A 115 15.39 1.43 16.28
N LYS A 116 16.26 1.75 17.23
CA LYS A 116 16.44 3.12 17.74
C LYS A 116 16.88 4.12 16.66
N GLU A 117 17.74 3.71 15.77
CA GLU A 117 18.17 4.56 14.64
C GLU A 117 17.06 4.70 13.58
N LEU A 118 16.26 3.64 13.36
CA LEU A 118 15.09 3.68 12.46
C LEU A 118 13.98 4.60 12.98
N MET A 119 13.85 4.78 14.28
CA MET A 119 12.88 5.72 14.88
C MET A 119 13.13 7.19 14.54
N LYS A 120 14.30 7.53 14.01
CA LYS A 120 14.53 8.88 13.45
C LYS A 120 13.71 9.12 12.18
N ASP A 121 13.40 8.06 11.45
CA ASP A 121 12.58 8.09 10.23
C ASP A 121 11.13 7.68 10.51
N ILE A 122 10.91 6.73 11.44
CA ILE A 122 9.61 6.15 11.80
C ILE A 122 9.40 6.38 13.30
N SER A 123 8.82 7.52 13.64
CA SER A 123 8.74 7.98 15.02
C SER A 123 7.75 7.16 15.87
N ALA A 124 6.55 6.91 15.35
CA ALA A 124 5.49 6.17 16.01
C ALA A 124 4.45 5.66 14.99
N PRO A 125 3.52 4.77 15.39
CA PRO A 125 2.36 4.43 14.57
C PRO A 125 1.51 5.67 14.22
N ASP A 126 0.93 5.69 13.02
CA ASP A 126 0.05 6.76 12.54
C ASP A 126 -1.36 6.19 12.30
N TYR A 127 -2.26 6.45 13.26
CA TYR A 127 -3.65 6.00 13.17
C TYR A 127 -4.50 7.00 12.38
N PRO A 128 -5.54 6.56 11.67
CA PRO A 128 -6.40 7.44 10.86
C PRO A 128 -7.35 8.30 11.73
N THR A 129 -6.89 8.77 12.87
CA THR A 129 -7.57 9.67 13.78
C THR A 129 -6.57 10.69 14.30
N SER A 130 -7.00 11.91 14.58
CA SER A 130 -6.13 12.97 15.11
C SER A 130 -5.88 12.84 16.61
N ALA A 131 -5.96 11.63 17.17
CA ALA A 131 -5.70 11.37 18.57
C ALA A 131 -4.20 11.48 18.89
N GLN A 132 -3.89 11.72 20.16
CA GLN A 132 -2.53 11.87 20.65
C GLN A 132 -2.00 10.55 21.19
N ILE A 133 -0.76 10.19 20.85
CA ILE A 133 -0.04 9.08 21.47
C ILE A 133 0.53 9.54 22.81
N MET A 134 0.31 8.75 23.85
CA MET A 134 0.74 9.07 25.23
C MET A 134 2.00 8.31 25.66
N ASN A 135 2.43 7.36 24.86
CA ASN A 135 3.66 6.61 25.14
C ASN A 135 4.89 7.49 24.98
N SER A 136 5.89 7.27 25.82
CA SER A 136 7.21 7.87 25.65
C SER A 136 7.97 7.23 24.48
N GLU A 137 9.01 7.92 23.99
CA GLU A 137 9.88 7.40 22.93
C GLU A 137 10.49 6.04 23.29
N ASP A 138 10.91 5.87 24.56
CA ASP A 138 11.49 4.61 25.03
C ASP A 138 10.46 3.46 25.05
N GLU A 139 9.20 3.74 25.41
CA GLU A 139 8.13 2.74 25.35
C GLU A 139 7.80 2.32 23.91
N VAL A 140 7.78 3.28 22.98
CA VAL A 140 7.59 2.99 21.55
C VAL A 140 8.77 2.18 21.01
N LEU A 141 10.00 2.50 21.43
CA LEU A 141 11.19 1.73 21.08
C LEU A 141 11.09 0.28 21.56
N GLU A 142 10.67 0.05 22.80
CA GLU A 142 10.48 -1.29 23.34
C GLU A 142 9.45 -2.09 22.51
N ILE A 143 8.34 -1.44 22.10
CA ILE A 143 7.35 -2.06 21.22
C ILE A 143 7.96 -2.42 19.86
N TYR A 144 8.75 -1.55 19.27
CA TYR A 144 9.41 -1.80 17.99
C TYR A 144 10.50 -2.86 18.06
N GLU A 145 11.18 -3.01 19.19
CA GLU A 145 12.19 -4.04 19.40
C GLU A 145 11.59 -5.43 19.69
N THR A 146 10.53 -5.45 20.49
CA THR A 146 9.89 -6.71 20.91
C THR A 146 8.78 -7.18 19.96
N GLY A 147 8.22 -6.28 19.15
CA GLY A 147 7.03 -6.52 18.34
C GLY A 147 5.76 -6.67 19.17
N ARG A 148 5.77 -6.31 20.44
CA ARG A 148 4.64 -6.46 21.38
C ARG A 148 4.52 -5.28 22.31
N GLY A 149 3.28 -4.94 22.69
CA GLY A 149 3.02 -3.90 23.65
C GLY A 149 1.63 -3.32 23.50
N ALA A 150 1.48 -2.06 23.89
CA ALA A 150 0.25 -1.29 23.73
C ALA A 150 0.58 0.18 23.49
N ILE A 151 -0.11 0.77 22.51
CA ILE A 151 -0.09 2.21 22.26
C ILE A 151 -1.31 2.82 22.93
N THR A 152 -1.08 3.81 23.78
CA THR A 152 -2.12 4.56 24.46
C THR A 152 -2.49 5.78 23.63
N LEU A 153 -3.71 5.79 23.10
CA LEU A 153 -4.29 6.91 22.35
C LEU A 153 -5.20 7.73 23.25
N ARG A 154 -5.10 9.04 23.18
CA ARG A 154 -5.90 10.01 23.94
C ARG A 154 -6.55 11.00 22.99
N SER A 155 -7.82 11.33 23.25
CA SER A 155 -8.57 12.40 22.57
C SER A 155 -7.89 13.75 22.78
N THR A 156 -7.92 14.58 21.75
CA THR A 156 -7.56 16.01 21.86
C THR A 156 -8.80 16.82 22.19
N PHE A 157 -8.61 17.91 22.91
CA PHE A 157 -9.68 18.83 23.25
C PHE A 157 -9.19 20.27 23.27
N ASP A 158 -10.09 21.19 23.01
CA ASP A 158 -9.88 22.63 23.13
C ASP A 158 -10.91 23.23 24.10
N VAL A 159 -10.69 24.46 24.51
CA VAL A 159 -11.64 25.21 25.33
C VAL A 159 -12.18 26.38 24.52
N GLU A 160 -13.48 26.31 24.16
CA GLU A 160 -14.19 27.32 23.39
C GLU A 160 -15.34 27.90 24.23
N ASP A 161 -15.37 29.20 24.39
CA ASP A 161 -16.41 29.94 25.15
C ASP A 161 -16.74 29.36 26.52
N GLY A 162 -15.73 28.80 27.18
CA GLY A 162 -15.89 28.20 28.51
C GLY A 162 -16.28 26.71 28.47
N ASN A 163 -16.67 26.15 27.34
CA ASN A 163 -16.96 24.74 27.13
C ASN A 163 -15.71 23.95 26.76
N ILE A 164 -15.75 22.66 27.00
CA ILE A 164 -14.72 21.74 26.54
C ILE A 164 -15.21 21.12 25.22
N VAL A 165 -14.42 21.22 24.18
CA VAL A 165 -14.72 20.69 22.84
C VAL A 165 -13.72 19.58 22.52
N ILE A 166 -14.19 18.34 22.44
CA ILE A 166 -13.38 17.20 22.03
C ILE A 166 -13.44 17.13 20.50
N ASN A 167 -12.29 17.20 19.85
CA ASN A 167 -12.14 17.28 18.40
C ASN A 167 -11.45 16.05 17.78
N SER A 168 -11.04 15.07 18.58
CA SER A 168 -10.57 13.79 18.10
C SER A 168 -10.94 12.65 19.05
N LEU A 169 -10.99 11.43 18.53
CA LEU A 169 -11.22 10.22 19.33
C LEU A 169 -10.12 9.18 19.07
N PRO A 170 -9.83 8.31 20.06
CA PRO A 170 -8.96 7.17 19.84
C PRO A 170 -9.48 6.25 18.74
N TYR A 171 -8.56 5.57 18.06
CA TYR A 171 -8.89 4.66 16.98
C TYR A 171 -9.96 3.63 17.37
N GLN A 172 -10.98 3.46 16.52
CA GLN A 172 -12.14 2.58 16.73
C GLN A 172 -13.00 2.93 17.97
N VAL A 173 -13.06 4.18 18.34
CA VAL A 173 -14.03 4.70 19.32
C VAL A 173 -15.04 5.57 18.58
N SER A 174 -16.35 5.36 18.81
CA SER A 174 -17.41 6.19 18.26
C SER A 174 -17.77 7.34 19.19
N SER A 175 -18.19 8.47 18.64
CA SER A 175 -18.69 9.64 19.37
C SER A 175 -19.85 9.26 20.29
N MET A 176 -20.81 8.50 19.78
CA MET A 176 -21.97 8.03 20.53
C MET A 176 -21.55 7.26 21.79
N LYS A 177 -20.60 6.32 21.65
CA LYS A 177 -20.14 5.54 22.81
C LYS A 177 -19.45 6.38 23.86
N ALA A 178 -18.64 7.35 23.44
CA ALA A 178 -18.01 8.29 24.38
C ALA A 178 -19.05 9.14 25.12
N ILE A 179 -20.05 9.64 24.40
CA ILE A 179 -21.17 10.42 24.98
C ILE A 179 -21.97 9.56 25.95
N GLU A 180 -22.35 8.33 25.59
CA GLU A 180 -23.07 7.41 26.48
C GLU A 180 -22.32 7.15 27.80
N GLN A 181 -21.01 6.95 27.74
CA GLN A 181 -20.17 6.74 28.93
C GLN A 181 -20.13 7.96 29.84
N ILE A 182 -20.07 9.17 29.26
CA ILE A 182 -20.09 10.41 30.01
C ILE A 182 -21.50 10.65 30.60
N ALA A 183 -22.54 10.51 29.79
CA ALA A 183 -23.93 10.67 30.23
C ALA A 183 -24.27 9.74 31.39
N ALA A 184 -23.88 8.47 31.33
CA ALA A 184 -24.06 7.52 32.42
C ALA A 184 -23.40 7.97 33.74
N GLN A 185 -22.28 8.69 33.67
CA GLN A 185 -21.62 9.24 34.85
C GLN A 185 -22.33 10.50 35.36
N ILE A 186 -22.91 11.32 34.48
CA ILE A 186 -23.75 12.47 34.85
C ILE A 186 -25.02 11.97 35.58
N ASP A 187 -25.72 11.00 35.01
CA ASP A 187 -26.94 10.42 35.58
C ASP A 187 -26.71 9.77 36.95
N SER A 188 -25.57 9.10 37.10
CA SER A 188 -25.15 8.53 38.39
C SER A 188 -24.62 9.57 39.40
N LYS A 189 -24.68 10.87 39.06
CA LYS A 189 -24.21 12.02 39.88
C LYS A 189 -22.71 12.00 40.21
N LYS A 190 -21.92 11.20 39.48
CA LYS A 190 -20.46 11.18 39.64
C LYS A 190 -19.80 12.42 39.00
N LEU A 191 -20.42 12.99 37.97
CA LEU A 191 -19.97 14.19 37.25
C LEU A 191 -20.99 15.34 37.43
N SER A 192 -21.22 15.76 38.69
CA SER A 192 -22.15 16.86 39.00
C SER A 192 -21.71 18.22 38.47
N MET A 193 -20.46 18.37 38.04
CA MET A 193 -19.86 19.58 37.49
C MET A 193 -20.16 19.81 36.03
N ILE A 194 -20.72 18.83 35.32
CA ILE A 194 -21.17 18.95 33.93
C ILE A 194 -22.67 19.29 33.95
N GLU A 195 -23.08 20.24 33.14
CA GLU A 195 -24.46 20.63 32.92
C GLU A 195 -25.09 19.88 31.75
N ASP A 196 -24.37 19.81 30.62
CA ASP A 196 -24.88 19.23 29.38
C ASP A 196 -23.72 18.64 28.55
N ILE A 197 -24.07 17.70 27.67
CA ILE A 197 -23.16 17.13 26.66
C ILE A 197 -23.87 17.05 25.33
N ARG A 198 -23.24 17.50 24.24
CA ARG A 198 -23.83 17.58 22.92
C ARG A 198 -22.88 17.00 21.88
N ASP A 199 -23.45 16.33 20.87
CA ASP A 199 -22.75 16.00 19.63
C ASP A 199 -23.04 17.12 18.62
N GLU A 200 -22.02 17.85 18.25
CA GLU A 200 -22.08 18.92 17.25
C GLU A 200 -21.26 18.55 16.01
N GLY A 201 -21.00 17.23 15.79
CA GLY A 201 -20.29 16.74 14.61
C GLY A 201 -21.02 17.10 13.31
N ASP A 202 -20.27 17.53 12.31
CA ASP A 202 -20.75 17.82 10.97
C ASP A 202 -19.88 17.16 9.88
N GLU A 203 -20.15 17.40 8.62
CA GLU A 203 -19.38 16.84 7.49
C GLU A 203 -17.93 17.34 7.48
N HIS A 204 -17.65 18.54 7.98
CA HIS A 204 -16.30 19.13 8.01
C HIS A 204 -15.54 18.77 9.28
N ASN A 205 -16.27 18.66 10.40
CA ASN A 205 -15.76 18.30 11.73
C ASN A 205 -16.52 17.08 12.25
N PRO A 206 -16.23 15.87 11.75
CA PRO A 206 -17.02 14.67 12.08
C PRO A 206 -16.97 14.30 13.56
N VAL A 207 -15.95 14.74 14.28
CA VAL A 207 -15.83 14.57 15.72
C VAL A 207 -15.84 15.95 16.37
N ARG A 208 -16.96 16.31 17.00
CA ARG A 208 -17.11 17.53 17.78
C ARG A 208 -18.07 17.28 18.94
N ILE A 209 -17.53 16.86 20.09
CA ILE A 209 -18.31 16.62 21.30
C ILE A 209 -18.11 17.80 22.23
N VAL A 210 -19.19 18.52 22.54
CA VAL A 210 -19.18 19.70 23.41
C VAL A 210 -19.65 19.31 24.80
N ILE A 211 -18.81 19.54 25.80
CA ILE A 211 -19.12 19.35 27.22
C ILE A 211 -19.31 20.72 27.84
N VAL A 212 -20.48 20.98 28.39
CA VAL A 212 -20.85 22.25 29.03
C VAL A 212 -20.67 22.12 30.54
N PRO A 213 -19.68 22.79 31.17
CA PRO A 213 -19.53 22.81 32.61
C PRO A 213 -20.64 23.67 33.25
N ARG A 214 -21.12 23.30 34.45
CA ARG A 214 -22.10 24.11 35.22
C ARG A 214 -21.60 25.49 35.60
N SER A 215 -20.31 25.68 35.66
CA SER A 215 -19.69 26.96 36.03
C SER A 215 -18.32 27.09 35.37
N ASN A 216 -17.98 28.30 34.99
CA ASN A 216 -16.64 28.64 34.47
C ASN A 216 -15.51 28.43 35.50
N ARG A 217 -15.86 28.18 36.79
CA ARG A 217 -14.89 27.88 37.83
C ARG A 217 -14.47 26.41 37.90
N VAL A 218 -15.12 25.55 37.11
CA VAL A 218 -14.74 24.14 37.05
C VAL A 218 -13.34 24.02 36.46
N ASP A 219 -12.48 23.29 37.17
CA ASP A 219 -11.17 22.91 36.65
C ASP A 219 -11.33 21.94 35.50
N LYS A 220 -11.11 22.43 34.29
CA LYS A 220 -11.32 21.67 33.04
C LYS A 220 -10.27 20.58 32.85
N ASP A 221 -9.04 20.82 33.26
CA ASP A 221 -7.95 19.84 33.15
C ASP A 221 -8.15 18.68 34.12
N ALA A 222 -8.59 18.96 35.34
CA ALA A 222 -8.97 17.92 36.29
C ALA A 222 -10.17 17.12 35.84
N LEU A 223 -11.19 17.77 35.20
CA LEU A 223 -12.35 17.12 34.64
C LEU A 223 -11.93 16.19 33.48
N MET A 224 -11.13 16.68 32.54
CA MET A 224 -10.64 15.86 31.42
C MET A 224 -9.74 14.72 31.90
N SER A 225 -8.90 14.93 32.89
CA SER A 225 -8.09 13.86 33.50
C SER A 225 -8.97 12.73 34.08
N HIS A 226 -10.09 13.09 34.72
CA HIS A 226 -11.07 12.10 35.19
C HIS A 226 -11.74 11.37 34.02
N LEU A 227 -12.15 12.08 32.97
CA LEU A 227 -12.79 11.49 31.80
C LEU A 227 -11.83 10.54 31.05
N PHE A 228 -10.57 10.90 30.91
CA PHE A 228 -9.55 10.02 30.34
C PHE A 228 -9.37 8.72 31.13
N ALA A 229 -9.46 8.78 32.44
CA ALA A 229 -9.31 7.60 33.29
C ALA A 229 -10.56 6.70 33.32
N THR A 230 -11.73 7.23 33.01
CA THR A 230 -13.02 6.55 33.24
C THR A 230 -13.83 6.27 31.97
N THR A 231 -13.40 6.76 30.83
CA THR A 231 -14.07 6.59 29.53
C THR A 231 -13.11 6.15 28.43
N GLU A 232 -13.64 5.82 27.25
CA GLU A 232 -12.80 5.51 26.07
C GLU A 232 -12.18 6.74 25.38
N LEU A 233 -12.26 7.93 25.98
CA LEU A 233 -11.51 9.11 25.51
C LEU A 233 -9.99 8.91 25.62
N GLN A 234 -9.56 7.96 26.44
CA GLN A 234 -8.22 7.39 26.38
C GLN A 234 -8.32 5.87 26.29
N LYS A 235 -7.61 5.27 25.36
CA LYS A 235 -7.69 3.84 25.07
C LYS A 235 -6.35 3.24 24.74
N ASN A 236 -6.08 2.06 25.29
CA ASN A 236 -4.92 1.26 24.93
C ASN A 236 -5.23 0.40 23.70
N THR A 237 -4.45 0.56 22.66
CA THR A 237 -4.48 -0.28 21.47
C THR A 237 -3.35 -1.28 21.53
N ARG A 238 -3.69 -2.56 21.53
CA ARG A 238 -2.70 -3.63 21.58
C ARG A 238 -1.84 -3.63 20.32
N VAL A 239 -0.56 -3.94 20.49
CA VAL A 239 0.39 -4.19 19.42
C VAL A 239 0.92 -5.63 19.55
N ASN A 240 0.84 -6.39 18.46
CA ASN A 240 1.40 -7.72 18.34
C ASN A 240 1.78 -7.94 16.86
N MET A 241 3.02 -7.67 16.51
CA MET A 241 3.53 -7.75 15.15
C MET A 241 3.84 -9.20 14.73
N ASN A 242 2.85 -10.08 14.94
CA ASN A 242 2.91 -11.48 14.55
C ASN A 242 2.53 -11.61 13.06
N ALA A 243 3.43 -12.13 12.25
CA ALA A 243 3.22 -12.30 10.81
C ALA A 243 3.88 -13.58 10.30
N ILE A 244 3.50 -14.02 9.11
CA ILE A 244 4.14 -15.14 8.42
C ILE A 244 5.30 -14.57 7.59
N GLY A 245 6.51 -15.03 7.89
CA GLY A 245 7.71 -14.63 7.14
C GLY A 245 7.77 -15.25 5.74
N LEU A 246 8.74 -14.84 4.94
CA LEU A 246 8.99 -15.42 3.61
C LEU A 246 9.35 -16.92 3.67
N ASP A 247 9.75 -17.40 4.84
CA ASP A 247 9.99 -18.82 5.11
C ASP A 247 8.69 -19.63 5.36
N GLY A 248 7.54 -18.97 5.32
CA GLY A 248 6.22 -19.57 5.57
C GLY A 248 5.93 -19.83 7.04
N LYS A 249 6.77 -19.37 7.97
CA LYS A 249 6.61 -19.62 9.41
C LYS A 249 6.05 -18.37 10.13
N PRO A 250 5.08 -18.56 11.04
CA PRO A 250 4.60 -17.47 11.88
C PRO A 250 5.64 -17.13 12.94
N LYS A 251 5.88 -15.86 13.14
CA LYS A 251 6.74 -15.32 14.20
C LYS A 251 6.38 -13.89 14.54
N VAL A 252 6.72 -13.46 15.73
CA VAL A 252 6.63 -12.04 16.11
C VAL A 252 7.89 -11.37 15.59
N PHE A 253 7.69 -10.29 14.83
CA PHE A 253 8.77 -9.51 14.26
C PHE A 253 8.99 -8.23 15.07
N ASP A 254 10.22 -7.77 15.12
CA ASP A 254 10.56 -6.39 15.38
C ASP A 254 10.31 -5.52 14.13
N LEU A 255 10.23 -4.20 14.26
CA LEU A 255 10.00 -3.30 13.12
C LEU A 255 11.00 -3.50 11.99
N LYS A 256 12.29 -3.53 12.34
CA LYS A 256 13.37 -3.78 11.38
C LYS A 256 13.24 -5.13 10.66
N GLY A 257 12.77 -6.15 11.36
CA GLY A 257 12.55 -7.49 10.81
C GLY A 257 11.50 -7.48 9.70
N ILE A 258 10.35 -6.84 9.92
CA ILE A 258 9.29 -6.69 8.91
C ILE A 258 9.84 -5.95 7.68
N LEU A 259 10.54 -4.83 7.89
CA LEU A 259 11.10 -4.05 6.79
C LEU A 259 12.14 -4.85 6.00
N LYS A 260 12.99 -5.64 6.66
CA LYS A 260 13.97 -6.51 5.98
C LYS A 260 13.33 -7.61 5.15
N GLU A 261 12.30 -8.27 5.67
CA GLU A 261 11.55 -9.27 4.91
C GLU A 261 10.90 -8.64 3.68
N TRP A 262 10.28 -7.46 3.84
CA TRP A 262 9.71 -6.74 2.71
C TRP A 262 10.77 -6.31 1.68
N ILE A 263 11.92 -5.77 2.10
CA ILE A 263 13.01 -5.40 1.18
C ILE A 263 13.50 -6.61 0.38
N LYS A 264 13.60 -7.77 1.01
CA LYS A 264 13.98 -9.02 0.34
C LYS A 264 12.91 -9.44 -0.68
N PHE A 265 11.64 -9.41 -0.29
CA PHE A 265 10.50 -9.68 -1.17
C PHE A 265 10.50 -8.72 -2.36
N ARG A 266 10.57 -7.40 -2.12
CA ARG A 266 10.57 -6.40 -3.19
C ARG A 266 11.76 -6.55 -4.14
N THR A 267 12.93 -6.84 -3.60
CA THR A 267 14.13 -7.06 -4.41
C THR A 267 13.94 -8.22 -5.39
N GLU A 268 13.35 -9.31 -4.94
CA GLU A 268 13.09 -10.47 -5.80
C GLU A 268 11.96 -10.18 -6.81
N THR A 269 10.91 -9.50 -6.41
CA THR A 269 9.83 -9.05 -7.31
C THR A 269 10.36 -8.17 -8.44
N VAL A 270 11.22 -7.19 -8.14
CA VAL A 270 11.82 -6.31 -9.15
C VAL A 270 12.76 -7.08 -10.07
N LYS A 271 13.53 -8.03 -9.57
CA LYS A 271 14.36 -8.91 -10.42
C LYS A 271 13.51 -9.70 -11.40
N ARG A 272 12.42 -10.32 -10.93
CA ARG A 272 11.49 -11.08 -11.78
C ARG A 272 10.89 -10.19 -12.87
N ARG A 273 10.48 -8.97 -12.52
CA ARG A 273 9.96 -7.97 -13.46
C ARG A 273 10.99 -7.64 -14.54
N ILE A 274 12.24 -7.36 -14.13
CA ILE A 274 13.32 -7.04 -15.06
C ILE A 274 13.64 -8.23 -15.95
N GLN A 275 13.71 -9.45 -15.41
CA GLN A 275 13.95 -10.65 -16.19
C GLN A 275 12.85 -10.90 -17.22
N HIS A 276 11.59 -10.78 -16.84
CA HIS A 276 10.46 -10.92 -17.75
C HIS A 276 10.52 -9.90 -18.91
N ARG A 277 10.90 -8.65 -18.59
CA ARG A 277 11.08 -7.63 -19.64
C ARG A 277 12.28 -7.95 -20.53
N LEU A 278 13.38 -8.42 -19.96
CA LEU A 278 14.58 -8.82 -20.70
C LEU A 278 14.27 -9.98 -21.67
N ASP A 279 13.55 -10.99 -21.22
CA ASP A 279 13.16 -12.13 -22.06
C ASP A 279 12.31 -11.65 -23.25
N TRP A 280 11.34 -10.77 -22.98
CA TRP A 280 10.53 -10.16 -24.05
C TRP A 280 11.39 -9.33 -25.03
N VAL A 281 12.34 -8.54 -24.53
CA VAL A 281 13.26 -7.74 -25.37
C VAL A 281 14.14 -8.65 -26.23
N ASP A 282 14.62 -9.75 -25.68
CA ASP A 282 15.44 -10.72 -26.41
C ASP A 282 14.66 -11.41 -27.54
N ASP A 283 13.43 -11.85 -27.24
CA ASP A 283 12.54 -12.43 -28.25
C ASP A 283 12.23 -11.42 -29.37
N ARG A 284 11.94 -10.16 -29.00
CA ARG A 284 11.67 -9.12 -29.98
C ARG A 284 12.89 -8.79 -30.84
N LEU A 285 14.06 -8.64 -30.23
CA LEU A 285 15.34 -8.43 -30.94
C LEU A 285 15.66 -9.59 -31.89
N HIS A 286 15.36 -10.83 -31.49
CA HIS A 286 15.53 -12.00 -32.35
C HIS A 286 14.64 -11.92 -33.59
N ILE A 287 13.38 -11.54 -33.44
CA ILE A 287 12.45 -11.34 -34.58
C ILE A 287 12.93 -10.18 -35.46
N LEU A 288 13.30 -9.03 -34.90
CA LEU A 288 13.76 -7.88 -35.66
C LEU A 288 15.01 -8.17 -36.49
N LYS A 289 15.93 -8.99 -35.99
CA LYS A 289 17.08 -9.45 -36.76
C LYS A 289 16.66 -10.24 -38.02
N GLY A 290 15.66 -11.10 -37.89
CA GLY A 290 15.10 -11.84 -39.04
C GLY A 290 14.42 -10.91 -40.05
N LEU A 291 13.64 -9.93 -39.55
CA LEU A 291 12.99 -8.95 -40.43
C LEU A 291 14.00 -8.10 -41.21
N LEU A 292 15.09 -7.66 -40.58
CA LEU A 292 16.15 -6.92 -41.27
C LEU A 292 16.82 -7.73 -42.37
N ILE A 293 17.05 -9.04 -42.16
CA ILE A 293 17.53 -9.93 -43.20
C ILE A 293 16.54 -9.97 -44.39
N ALA A 294 15.24 -9.99 -44.08
CA ALA A 294 14.20 -9.97 -45.10
C ALA A 294 14.18 -8.67 -45.91
N TYR A 295 14.31 -7.53 -45.26
CA TYR A 295 14.35 -6.23 -45.98
C TYR A 295 15.58 -6.08 -46.87
N LEU A 296 16.72 -6.62 -46.47
CA LEU A 296 17.93 -6.60 -47.27
C LEU A 296 17.89 -7.54 -48.50
N ASN A 297 17.00 -8.54 -48.46
CA ASN A 297 16.90 -9.57 -49.52
C ASN A 297 15.46 -9.71 -50.03
N LEU A 298 14.72 -8.60 -50.14
CA LEU A 298 13.28 -8.57 -50.34
C LEU A 298 12.86 -9.29 -51.63
N ASP A 299 13.53 -9.00 -52.77
CA ASP A 299 13.21 -9.61 -54.07
C ASP A 299 13.39 -11.13 -54.04
N GLU A 300 14.42 -11.60 -53.38
CA GLU A 300 14.71 -13.02 -53.25
C GLU A 300 13.68 -13.73 -52.36
N ILE A 301 13.26 -13.13 -51.29
CA ILE A 301 12.22 -13.64 -50.40
C ILE A 301 10.87 -13.71 -51.11
N ILE A 302 10.50 -12.66 -51.86
CA ILE A 302 9.29 -12.67 -52.70
C ILE A 302 9.33 -13.80 -53.71
N ASN A 303 10.49 -14.00 -54.36
CA ASN A 303 10.66 -15.08 -55.35
C ASN A 303 10.50 -16.47 -54.70
N ILE A 304 11.08 -16.70 -53.51
CA ILE A 304 10.89 -17.95 -52.76
C ILE A 304 9.42 -18.16 -52.38
N ILE A 305 8.74 -17.13 -51.86
CA ILE A 305 7.34 -17.22 -51.43
C ILE A 305 6.42 -17.58 -52.63
N ARG A 306 6.75 -17.10 -53.82
CA ARG A 306 5.95 -17.30 -55.03
C ARG A 306 6.17 -18.64 -55.71
N ASN A 307 7.38 -19.18 -55.66
CA ASN A 307 7.79 -20.31 -56.55
C ASN A 307 8.11 -21.61 -55.80
N GLU A 308 8.27 -21.57 -54.47
CA GLU A 308 8.59 -22.75 -53.67
C GLU A 308 7.34 -23.39 -53.06
N ASP A 309 7.26 -24.71 -53.03
CA ASP A 309 6.14 -25.45 -52.43
C ASP A 309 6.14 -25.29 -50.88
N ASP A 310 7.32 -25.17 -50.27
CA ASP A 310 7.47 -24.94 -48.82
C ASP A 310 8.39 -23.73 -48.59
N PRO A 311 7.84 -22.50 -48.72
CA PRO A 311 8.62 -21.26 -48.56
C PRO A 311 9.32 -21.15 -47.21
N LYS A 312 8.65 -21.60 -46.13
CA LYS A 312 9.19 -21.52 -44.77
C LYS A 312 10.51 -22.28 -44.64
N LYS A 313 10.54 -23.54 -45.05
CA LYS A 313 11.76 -24.36 -44.99
C LYS A 313 12.88 -23.83 -45.87
N THR A 314 12.55 -23.31 -47.05
CA THR A 314 13.53 -22.72 -47.96
C THR A 314 14.14 -21.46 -47.36
N LEU A 315 13.32 -20.56 -46.78
CA LEU A 315 13.79 -19.36 -46.08
C LEU A 315 14.71 -19.71 -44.90
N MET A 316 14.31 -20.69 -44.06
CA MET A 316 15.12 -21.12 -42.92
C MET A 316 16.49 -21.67 -43.37
N LYS A 317 16.53 -22.48 -44.40
CA LYS A 317 17.80 -23.04 -44.92
C LYS A 317 18.69 -21.97 -45.52
N LYS A 318 18.13 -21.10 -46.36
CA LYS A 318 18.90 -20.15 -47.17
C LYS A 318 19.46 -19.02 -46.36
N PHE A 319 18.65 -18.43 -45.48
CA PHE A 319 19.02 -17.29 -44.67
C PHE A 319 19.41 -17.65 -43.22
N LYS A 320 19.47 -18.95 -42.88
CA LYS A 320 19.76 -19.49 -41.54
C LYS A 320 18.83 -18.89 -40.47
N LEU A 321 17.55 -18.77 -40.80
CA LEU A 321 16.54 -18.21 -39.91
C LEU A 321 15.98 -19.28 -38.98
N SER A 322 15.59 -18.84 -37.77
CA SER A 322 14.79 -19.67 -36.87
C SER A 322 13.34 -19.79 -37.36
N ASP A 323 12.61 -20.75 -36.80
CA ASP A 323 11.18 -20.95 -37.07
C ASP A 323 10.36 -19.69 -36.78
N LEU A 324 10.63 -19.02 -35.63
CA LEU A 324 9.97 -17.77 -35.26
C LEU A 324 10.26 -16.64 -36.23
N GLN A 325 11.52 -16.51 -36.70
CA GLN A 325 11.91 -15.49 -37.68
C GLN A 325 11.26 -15.75 -39.03
N ALA A 326 11.22 -17.01 -39.50
CA ALA A 326 10.58 -17.37 -40.76
C ALA A 326 9.08 -17.09 -40.75
N ASN A 327 8.39 -17.42 -39.66
CA ASN A 327 6.97 -17.08 -39.49
C ASN A 327 6.76 -15.57 -39.52
N ALA A 328 7.55 -14.80 -38.75
CA ALA A 328 7.43 -13.35 -38.73
C ALA A 328 7.64 -12.69 -40.08
N ILE A 329 8.52 -13.28 -40.94
CA ILE A 329 8.73 -12.82 -42.31
C ILE A 329 7.51 -13.12 -43.18
N LEU A 330 6.94 -14.32 -43.07
CA LEU A 330 5.76 -14.71 -43.88
C LEU A 330 4.50 -13.92 -43.47
N ASP A 331 4.43 -13.45 -42.23
CA ASP A 331 3.33 -12.62 -41.69
C ASP A 331 3.47 -11.13 -42.03
N ILE A 332 4.54 -10.70 -42.75
CA ILE A 332 4.72 -9.30 -43.16
C ILE A 332 3.60 -8.87 -44.08
N ARG A 333 2.93 -7.79 -43.72
CA ARG A 333 1.90 -7.18 -44.59
C ARG A 333 2.57 -6.39 -45.72
N LEU A 334 2.01 -6.43 -46.93
CA LEU A 334 2.58 -5.69 -48.08
C LEU A 334 2.83 -4.21 -47.83
N ARG A 335 1.98 -3.54 -47.05
CA ARG A 335 2.16 -2.13 -46.65
C ARG A 335 3.42 -1.89 -45.83
N GLN A 336 3.92 -2.90 -45.13
CA GLN A 336 5.10 -2.81 -44.25
C GLN A 336 6.41 -2.98 -45.04
N LEU A 337 6.35 -3.25 -46.35
CA LEU A 337 7.53 -3.35 -47.23
C LEU A 337 8.06 -1.98 -47.68
N ALA A 338 7.47 -0.88 -47.21
CA ALA A 338 7.93 0.46 -47.55
C ALA A 338 9.27 0.78 -46.86
N LYS A 339 10.11 1.60 -47.53
CA LYS A 339 11.42 1.99 -47.05
C LYS A 339 11.41 2.67 -45.64
N LEU A 340 10.31 3.33 -45.28
CA LEU A 340 10.12 3.95 -43.98
C LEU A 340 10.04 2.90 -42.84
N GLU A 341 9.52 1.73 -43.09
CA GLU A 341 9.44 0.64 -42.14
C GLU A 341 10.82 0.04 -41.82
N GLU A 342 11.74 -0.04 -42.79
CA GLU A 342 13.11 -0.47 -42.52
C GLU A 342 13.81 0.43 -41.54
N ILE A 343 13.65 1.76 -41.66
CA ILE A 343 14.21 2.75 -40.71
C ILE A 343 13.60 2.55 -39.33
N SER A 344 12.29 2.38 -39.25
CA SER A 344 11.58 2.14 -38.00
C SER A 344 12.08 0.88 -37.27
N ILE A 345 12.29 -0.23 -38.02
CA ILE A 345 12.80 -1.49 -37.45
C ILE A 345 14.24 -1.33 -36.93
N LYS A 346 15.10 -0.58 -37.64
CA LYS A 346 16.47 -0.30 -37.18
C LYS A 346 16.46 0.53 -35.91
N THR A 347 15.63 1.58 -35.84
CA THR A 347 15.50 2.41 -34.64
C THR A 347 14.98 1.58 -33.47
N GLU A 348 13.93 0.78 -33.67
CA GLU A 348 13.40 -0.13 -32.64
C GLU A 348 14.49 -1.11 -32.15
N GLN A 349 15.30 -1.65 -33.06
CA GLN A 349 16.39 -2.55 -32.70
C GLN A 349 17.46 -1.86 -31.84
N GLU A 350 17.84 -0.65 -32.19
CA GLU A 350 18.84 0.14 -31.44
C GLU A 350 18.32 0.48 -30.04
N ASP A 351 17.08 0.93 -29.92
CA ASP A 351 16.41 1.25 -28.67
C ASP A 351 16.33 0.03 -27.75
N LEU A 352 15.84 -1.10 -28.28
CA LEU A 352 15.76 -2.35 -27.52
C LEU A 352 17.14 -2.91 -27.16
N ALA A 353 18.16 -2.74 -28.00
CA ALA A 353 19.51 -3.16 -27.68
C ALA A 353 20.13 -2.30 -26.56
N SER A 354 19.78 -1.02 -26.48
CA SER A 354 20.15 -0.14 -25.38
C SER A 354 19.42 -0.53 -24.09
N GLU A 355 18.09 -0.74 -24.17
CA GLU A 355 17.28 -1.20 -23.05
C GLU A 355 17.80 -2.54 -22.50
N LYS A 356 18.12 -3.50 -23.37
CA LYS A 356 18.72 -4.78 -22.96
C LYS A 356 19.97 -4.59 -22.09
N LYS A 357 20.89 -3.74 -22.54
CA LYS A 357 22.13 -3.46 -21.76
C LYS A 357 21.81 -2.88 -20.39
N GLU A 358 20.84 -2.02 -20.30
CA GLU A 358 20.40 -1.42 -19.03
C GLU A 358 19.78 -2.48 -18.10
N LEU A 359 18.86 -3.29 -18.60
CA LEU A 359 18.22 -4.37 -17.86
C LEU A 359 19.24 -5.40 -17.33
N GLU A 360 20.18 -5.82 -18.19
CA GLU A 360 21.28 -6.69 -17.77
C GLU A 360 22.16 -6.05 -16.70
N ALA A 361 22.40 -4.74 -16.78
CA ALA A 361 23.20 -4.03 -15.77
C ALA A 361 22.50 -4.00 -14.41
N TYR A 362 21.16 -3.89 -14.36
CA TYR A 362 20.39 -4.00 -13.11
C TYR A 362 20.48 -5.41 -12.52
N LEU A 363 20.37 -6.46 -13.33
CA LEU A 363 20.45 -7.85 -12.86
C LEU A 363 21.86 -8.20 -12.35
N LYS A 364 22.90 -7.69 -12.98
CA LYS A 364 24.30 -7.96 -12.61
C LYS A 364 24.77 -7.17 -11.38
N SER A 365 24.12 -6.06 -11.04
CA SER A 365 24.57 -5.15 -9.97
C SER A 365 23.51 -4.95 -8.89
N SER A 366 23.74 -5.54 -7.73
CA SER A 366 22.89 -5.33 -6.54
C SER A 366 22.78 -3.85 -6.14
N SER A 367 23.83 -3.06 -6.32
CA SER A 367 23.82 -1.61 -6.03
C SER A 367 22.86 -0.86 -6.95
N ARG A 368 22.92 -1.12 -8.28
CA ARG A 368 22.00 -0.50 -9.25
C ARG A 368 20.55 -0.88 -8.98
N LEU A 369 20.30 -2.15 -8.67
CA LEU A 369 18.95 -2.63 -8.32
C LEU A 369 18.40 -1.93 -7.08
N LYS A 370 19.21 -1.77 -6.03
CA LYS A 370 18.83 -1.01 -4.83
C LYS A 370 18.53 0.45 -5.14
N THR A 371 19.32 1.08 -6.01
CA THR A 371 19.09 2.46 -6.45
C THR A 371 17.76 2.59 -7.21
N LEU A 372 17.43 1.64 -8.07
CA LEU A 372 16.14 1.58 -8.77
C LEU A 372 14.98 1.48 -7.78
N ILE A 373 15.05 0.55 -6.83
CA ILE A 373 14.02 0.37 -5.80
C ILE A 373 13.83 1.65 -4.99
N LYS A 374 14.91 2.31 -4.57
CA LYS A 374 14.82 3.59 -3.84
C LYS A 374 14.17 4.70 -4.68
N LYS A 375 14.45 4.74 -5.98
CA LYS A 375 13.84 5.73 -6.89
C LYS A 375 12.33 5.49 -7.01
N GLU A 376 11.90 4.23 -7.16
CA GLU A 376 10.48 3.87 -7.21
C GLU A 376 9.76 4.21 -5.90
N LEU A 377 10.34 3.87 -4.76
CA LEU A 377 9.79 4.19 -3.44
C LEU A 377 9.61 5.69 -3.22
N LYS A 378 10.58 6.51 -3.66
CA LYS A 378 10.45 7.97 -3.56
C LYS A 378 9.31 8.50 -4.42
N ALA A 379 9.18 8.02 -5.65
CA ALA A 379 8.10 8.41 -6.54
C ALA A 379 6.72 8.02 -5.95
N ASP A 380 6.57 6.80 -5.43
CA ASP A 380 5.34 6.36 -4.78
C ASP A 380 5.04 7.19 -3.51
N SER A 381 6.08 7.58 -2.74
CA SER A 381 5.92 8.43 -1.56
C SER A 381 5.51 9.87 -1.89
N GLU A 382 5.96 10.40 -3.02
CA GLU A 382 5.55 11.72 -3.50
C GLU A 382 4.11 11.70 -4.02
N GLU A 383 3.72 10.63 -4.72
CA GLU A 383 2.39 10.50 -5.32
C GLU A 383 1.30 10.20 -4.28
N TYR A 384 1.56 9.30 -3.32
CA TYR A 384 0.56 8.80 -2.39
C TYR A 384 0.75 9.27 -0.95
N GLY A 385 1.86 9.93 -0.62
CA GLY A 385 2.19 10.33 0.75
C GLY A 385 1.33 11.49 1.26
N CYS A 386 0.82 11.37 2.50
CA CYS A 386 0.08 12.41 3.19
C CYS A 386 0.81 12.91 4.46
N LEU A 387 0.22 13.89 5.14
CA LEU A 387 0.65 14.32 6.47
C LEU A 387 0.29 13.27 7.53
N LEU A 388 0.94 13.33 8.69
CA LEU A 388 0.57 12.52 9.85
C LEU A 388 -0.83 12.88 10.35
N TYR A 389 -1.61 11.88 10.71
CA TYR A 389 -2.91 12.03 11.36
C TYR A 389 -2.78 12.05 12.88
N THR A 390 -2.01 11.12 13.45
CA THR A 390 -1.79 11.02 14.89
C THR A 390 -0.66 11.94 15.31
N SER A 391 -0.89 12.78 16.31
CA SER A 391 0.16 13.62 16.84
C SER A 391 0.93 12.91 17.97
N PRO A 392 2.27 13.06 18.05
CA PRO A 392 3.04 12.62 19.20
C PRO A 392 2.68 13.43 20.45
N SER A 393 2.97 12.88 21.63
CA SER A 393 2.72 13.58 22.89
C SER A 393 3.59 14.85 23.00
N PRO A 394 3.04 15.98 23.50
CA PRO A 394 3.83 17.19 23.79
C PRO A 394 4.91 16.99 24.86
N ARG A 395 4.96 15.83 25.52
CA ARG A 395 5.99 15.54 26.54
C ARG A 395 7.36 15.24 25.95
N ASP A 396 7.42 15.02 24.63
CA ASP A 396 8.62 14.62 23.89
C ASP A 396 9.16 15.77 23.01
N VAL A 397 8.69 17.00 23.24
CA VAL A 397 9.17 18.25 22.61
C VAL A 397 9.89 19.12 23.61
#